data_214b65ba097a66e661c2966c07c64767
#
_entry.id   214b65ba097a66e661c2966c07c64767
#
_cell.length_a   1.000
_cell.length_b   1.000
_cell.length_c   1.000
_cell.angle_alpha   90.00
_cell.angle_beta   90.00
_cell.angle_gamma   90.00
#
_symmetry.space_group_name_H-M   'P 1'
#
loop_
_entity.id
_entity.type
_entity.pdbx_description
1 polymer ?
#
loop_
_entity_poly.entity_id
_entity_poly.type
_entity_poly.pdbx_seq_one_letter_code
_entity_poly.pdbx_strand_id
1 'polypeptide(L)'
;MKAAGYSKTPLAKKLGIKEGFKIRLVNQPDYYFSLFTDMPENCSIINDKKIKKNFIHYFARQAKKLQKDILLIKKEIEEDGIIWVSWYKKTSKIPTDVTENFIRELALANGLVDIKVCAIDETWSALKLVIPIRDRC
;
A
#
# COMPACT_ATOMS: atom_id res chain seq x y z
N MET A 1 -3.04 1.65 23.01
CA MET A 1 -2.41 2.22 22.25
C MET A 1 -3.03 3.20 21.56
N LYS A 2 -2.91 3.85 21.29
CA LYS A 2 -3.36 4.60 20.59
C LYS A 2 -2.87 5.10 19.58
N ALA A 3 -3.31 5.49 19.10
CA ALA A 3 -2.77 5.54 17.96
C ALA A 3 -2.84 6.87 17.46
N ALA A 4 -1.75 7.39 17.19
CA ALA A 4 -1.62 8.71 16.66
C ALA A 4 -2.37 8.81 15.34
N GLY A 5 -3.20 9.82 15.22
CA GLY A 5 -3.89 10.07 13.96
C GLY A 5 -4.95 9.04 13.63
N TYR A 6 -5.46 8.38 14.64
CA TYR A 6 -6.31 7.28 14.37
C TYR A 6 -7.71 7.63 14.16
N SER A 7 -8.24 7.10 13.15
CA SER A 7 -9.67 6.92 13.10
C SER A 7 -10.01 5.67 13.91
N LYS A 8 -11.23 5.55 14.35
CA LYS A 8 -11.69 4.35 15.05
C LYS A 8 -11.98 3.21 14.08
N THR A 9 -11.87 3.46 12.79
CA THR A 9 -12.11 2.45 11.77
C THR A 9 -11.01 1.39 11.81
N PRO A 10 -11.35 0.10 11.86
CA PRO A 10 -10.33 -0.96 11.82
C PRO A 10 -9.50 -0.89 10.54
N LEU A 11 -8.25 -1.33 10.63
CA LEU A 11 -7.28 -1.09 9.58
C LEU A 11 -7.64 -1.76 8.26
N ALA A 12 -8.12 -2.99 8.27
CA ALA A 12 -8.47 -3.66 7.01
C ALA A 12 -9.55 -2.89 6.27
N LYS A 13 -10.54 -2.38 6.99
CA LYS A 13 -11.59 -1.57 6.39
C LYS A 13 -11.01 -0.26 5.83
N LYS A 14 -10.14 0.40 6.59
CA LYS A 14 -9.48 1.63 6.12
C LYS A 14 -8.73 1.40 4.83
N LEU A 15 -8.03 0.29 4.73
CA LEU A 15 -7.21 -0.02 3.56
C LEU A 15 -8.03 -0.59 2.41
N GLY A 16 -9.28 -0.98 2.65
CA GLY A 16 -10.15 -1.50 1.60
C GLY A 16 -9.98 -2.98 1.32
N ILE A 17 -9.46 -3.74 2.29
CA ILE A 17 -9.31 -5.19 2.13
C ILE A 17 -10.67 -5.86 2.31
N LYS A 18 -11.04 -6.71 1.37
CA LYS A 18 -12.32 -7.41 1.38
C LYS A 18 -12.11 -8.91 1.37
N GLU A 19 -13.16 -9.64 1.75
CA GLU A 19 -13.14 -11.10 1.77
C GLU A 19 -12.69 -11.64 0.41
N GLY A 20 -11.85 -12.67 0.44
CA GLY A 20 -11.42 -13.35 -0.76
C GLY A 20 -10.32 -12.66 -1.54
N PHE A 21 -9.82 -11.52 -1.06
CA PHE A 21 -8.78 -10.76 -1.77
C PHE A 21 -7.49 -11.56 -1.91
N LYS A 22 -6.87 -11.43 -3.09
CA LYS A 22 -5.50 -11.89 -3.32
C LYS A 22 -4.60 -10.71 -2.99
N ILE A 23 -3.69 -10.93 -2.05
CA ILE A 23 -2.87 -9.89 -1.44
C ILE A 23 -1.40 -10.17 -1.67
N ARG A 24 -0.65 -9.14 -2.04
CA ARG A 24 0.80 -9.22 -2.03
C ARG A 24 1.35 -8.18 -1.08
N LEU A 25 2.33 -8.58 -0.27
CA LEU A 25 3.02 -7.69 0.66
C LEU A 25 4.48 -7.62 0.25
N VAL A 26 5.03 -6.41 0.20
CA VAL A 26 6.43 -6.20 -0.19
C VAL A 26 7.12 -5.40 0.90
N ASN A 27 8.18 -5.97 1.47
CA ASN A 27 9.01 -5.34 2.51
C ASN A 27 8.22 -4.97 3.77
N GLN A 28 7.16 -5.70 4.05
CA GLN A 28 6.32 -5.44 5.21
C GLN A 28 7.10 -5.68 6.52
N PRO A 29 6.78 -4.93 7.58
CA PRO A 29 7.38 -5.19 8.88
C PRO A 29 6.89 -6.53 9.43
N ASP A 30 7.70 -7.14 10.30
CA ASP A 30 7.39 -8.46 10.87
C ASP A 30 6.04 -8.49 11.57
N TYR A 31 5.63 -7.36 12.14
CA TYR A 31 4.39 -7.27 12.90
C TYR A 31 3.18 -6.93 12.06
N TYR A 32 3.30 -6.98 10.72
CA TYR A 32 2.23 -6.48 9.82
C TYR A 32 0.85 -7.01 10.20
N PHE A 33 0.72 -8.34 10.35
CA PHE A 33 -0.60 -8.93 10.60
C PHE A 33 -1.13 -8.59 11.99
N SER A 34 -0.28 -8.25 12.94
CA SER A 34 -0.73 -7.85 14.27
C SER A 34 -1.39 -6.47 14.27
N LEU A 35 -1.27 -5.72 13.18
CA LEU A 35 -1.94 -4.42 13.04
C LEU A 35 -3.44 -4.57 12.82
N PHE A 36 -3.91 -5.77 12.47
CA PHE A 36 -5.29 -5.99 12.06
C PHE A 36 -6.08 -6.73 13.13
N THR A 37 -7.29 -6.24 13.40
CA THR A 37 -8.27 -6.94 14.23
C THR A 37 -9.43 -7.44 13.39
N ASP A 38 -9.46 -7.07 12.10
CA ASP A 38 -10.62 -7.26 11.24
C ASP A 38 -10.25 -7.85 9.88
N MET A 39 -9.11 -8.57 9.78
CA MET A 39 -8.72 -9.14 8.50
C MET A 39 -9.84 -10.04 7.98
N PRO A 40 -10.37 -9.78 6.77
CA PRO A 40 -11.47 -10.58 6.24
C PRO A 40 -11.06 -12.03 5.98
N GLU A 41 -12.07 -12.90 5.93
CA GLU A 41 -11.83 -14.32 5.68
C GLU A 41 -11.43 -14.57 4.24
N ASN A 42 -10.76 -15.68 4.03
CA ASN A 42 -10.42 -16.19 2.70
C ASN A 42 -9.50 -15.29 1.90
N CYS A 43 -8.77 -14.39 2.55
CA CYS A 43 -7.71 -13.64 1.90
C CYS A 43 -6.49 -14.53 1.75
N SER A 44 -5.83 -14.43 0.58
CA SER A 44 -4.64 -15.23 0.28
C SER A 44 -3.45 -14.33 0.03
N ILE A 45 -2.30 -14.69 0.58
CA ILE A 45 -1.05 -14.00 0.29
C ILE A 45 -0.42 -14.68 -0.90
N ILE A 46 -0.25 -13.94 -2.00
CA ILE A 46 0.22 -14.51 -3.27
C ILE A 46 1.43 -13.73 -3.77
N ASN A 47 2.53 -14.44 -3.96
CA ASN A 47 3.77 -13.86 -4.46
C ASN A 47 4.06 -14.19 -5.94
N ASP A 48 3.23 -15.02 -6.57
CA ASP A 48 3.41 -15.35 -7.97
C ASP A 48 3.07 -14.13 -8.83
N LYS A 49 4.05 -13.66 -9.58
CA LYS A 49 3.90 -12.45 -10.41
C LYS A 49 2.87 -12.61 -11.52
N LYS A 50 2.59 -13.85 -11.91
CA LYS A 50 1.65 -14.13 -13.00
C LYS A 50 0.21 -14.02 -12.57
N ILE A 51 -0.05 -13.99 -11.26
CA ILE A 51 -1.41 -13.92 -10.74
C ILE A 51 -1.69 -12.47 -10.36
N LYS A 52 -2.76 -11.90 -10.91
CA LYS A 52 -3.18 -10.54 -10.57
C LYS A 52 -3.72 -10.51 -9.15
N LYS A 53 -3.40 -9.44 -8.42
CA LYS A 53 -3.83 -9.26 -7.04
C LYS A 53 -4.88 -8.17 -6.95
N ASN A 54 -5.74 -8.29 -5.95
CA ASN A 54 -6.72 -7.24 -5.63
C ASN A 54 -6.09 -6.13 -4.81
N PHE A 55 -5.00 -6.45 -4.10
CA PHE A 55 -4.43 -5.56 -3.09
C PHE A 55 -2.92 -5.82 -3.00
N ILE A 56 -2.13 -4.75 -3.10
CA ILE A 56 -0.68 -4.84 -2.91
C ILE A 56 -0.29 -3.75 -1.92
N HIS A 57 0.43 -4.12 -0.85
CA HIS A 57 0.94 -3.17 0.11
C HIS A 57 2.46 -3.19 0.05
N TYR A 58 3.03 -2.12 -0.44
CA TYR A 58 4.47 -1.98 -0.64
C TYR A 58 5.02 -1.01 0.41
N PHE A 59 6.01 -1.47 1.17
CA PHE A 59 6.68 -0.63 2.16
C PHE A 59 7.97 -0.10 1.56
N ALA A 60 7.97 1.19 1.23
CA ALA A 60 9.07 1.84 0.53
C ALA A 60 10.08 2.38 1.53
N ARG A 61 11.28 1.80 1.51
CA ARG A 61 12.36 2.22 2.39
C ARG A 61 13.41 3.05 1.65
N GLN A 62 13.48 2.90 0.33
CA GLN A 62 14.44 3.63 -0.51
C GLN A 62 13.75 4.08 -1.79
N ALA A 63 13.99 5.32 -2.17
CA ALA A 63 13.38 5.90 -3.37
C ALA A 63 13.76 5.15 -4.64
N LYS A 64 15.04 4.81 -4.78
CA LYS A 64 15.53 4.09 -5.97
C LYS A 64 14.85 2.75 -6.14
N LYS A 65 14.65 2.01 -5.04
CA LYS A 65 14.03 0.71 -5.10
C LYS A 65 12.57 0.83 -5.52
N LEU A 66 11.86 1.81 -4.96
CA LEU A 66 10.48 2.06 -5.35
C LEU A 66 10.39 2.42 -6.83
N GLN A 67 11.31 3.24 -7.31
CA GLN A 67 11.35 3.63 -8.72
C GLN A 67 11.44 2.42 -9.65
N LYS A 68 12.24 1.42 -9.26
CA LYS A 68 12.38 0.20 -10.04
C LYS A 68 11.12 -0.66 -9.97
N ASP A 69 10.49 -0.69 -8.82
CA ASP A 69 9.42 -1.66 -8.55
C ASP A 69 8.04 -1.20 -8.97
N ILE A 70 7.82 0.12 -9.08
CA ILE A 70 6.45 0.63 -9.24
C ILE A 70 5.75 0.09 -10.49
N LEU A 71 6.44 0.01 -11.61
CA LEU A 71 5.83 -0.48 -12.83
C LEU A 71 5.56 -1.98 -12.77
N LEU A 72 6.45 -2.73 -12.09
CA LEU A 72 6.25 -4.16 -11.90
C LEU A 72 5.02 -4.42 -11.04
N ILE A 73 4.85 -3.63 -9.97
CA ILE A 73 3.70 -3.73 -9.09
C ILE A 73 2.42 -3.41 -9.86
N LYS A 74 2.46 -2.37 -10.68
CA LYS A 74 1.30 -2.00 -11.49
C LYS A 74 0.87 -3.14 -12.38
N LYS A 75 1.82 -3.89 -12.94
CA LYS A 75 1.51 -5.03 -13.82
C LYS A 75 0.87 -6.19 -13.08
N GLU A 76 1.03 -6.27 -11.76
CA GLU A 76 0.50 -7.35 -10.95
C GLU A 76 -0.87 -7.06 -10.35
N ILE A 77 -1.40 -5.83 -10.52
CA ILE A 77 -2.65 -5.46 -9.88
C ILE A 77 -3.82 -5.62 -10.85
N GLU A 78 -4.97 -6.05 -10.34
CA GLU A 78 -6.21 -6.03 -11.11
C GLU A 78 -6.57 -4.59 -11.47
N GLU A 79 -7.35 -4.42 -12.53
CA GLU A 79 -7.69 -3.07 -13.00
C GLU A 79 -8.39 -2.22 -11.93
N ASP A 80 -9.18 -2.86 -11.09
CA ASP A 80 -9.88 -2.20 -9.99
C ASP A 80 -9.18 -2.43 -8.65
N GLY A 81 -7.95 -2.92 -8.69
CA GLY A 81 -7.22 -3.24 -7.47
C GLY A 81 -6.65 -2.00 -6.79
N ILE A 82 -6.12 -2.22 -5.61
CA ILE A 82 -5.63 -1.17 -4.73
C ILE A 82 -4.15 -1.41 -4.44
N ILE A 83 -3.34 -0.35 -4.59
CA ILE A 83 -1.95 -0.38 -4.18
C ILE A 83 -1.77 0.64 -3.07
N TRP A 84 -1.22 0.21 -1.94
CA TRP A 84 -0.80 1.11 -0.89
C TRP A 84 0.71 1.15 -0.86
N VAL A 85 1.29 2.35 -0.89
CA VAL A 85 2.73 2.52 -0.74
C VAL A 85 2.96 3.24 0.58
N SER A 86 3.62 2.56 1.51
CA SER A 86 3.92 3.10 2.82
C SER A 86 5.33 3.64 2.86
N TRP A 87 5.53 4.71 3.65
CA TRP A 87 6.84 5.30 3.90
C TRP A 87 6.95 5.65 5.37
N TYR A 88 8.16 5.83 5.85
CA TYR A 88 8.40 6.20 7.25
C TYR A 88 7.86 7.60 7.54
N LYS A 89 7.07 7.73 8.59
CA LYS A 89 6.64 9.03 9.09
C LYS A 89 7.83 9.83 9.57
N LYS A 90 7.79 11.14 9.41
CA LYS A 90 8.82 12.03 9.96
C LYS A 90 8.93 11.85 11.46
N THR A 91 7.80 11.67 12.14
CA THR A 91 7.76 11.51 13.59
C THR A 91 8.42 10.22 14.06
N SER A 92 8.61 9.24 13.16
CA SER A 92 9.33 8.01 13.51
C SER A 92 10.83 8.26 13.70
N LYS A 93 11.33 9.36 13.13
CA LYS A 93 12.75 9.75 13.14
C LYS A 93 13.66 8.74 12.44
N ILE A 94 13.09 7.84 11.66
CA ILE A 94 13.86 6.90 10.84
C ILE A 94 14.24 7.61 9.54
N PRO A 95 15.53 7.71 9.19
CA PRO A 95 15.94 8.38 7.97
C PRO A 95 15.39 7.68 6.73
N THR A 96 14.91 8.47 5.77
CA THR A 96 14.43 7.94 4.50
C THR A 96 14.47 9.03 3.44
N ASP A 97 14.65 8.61 2.19
CA ASP A 97 14.53 9.51 1.05
C ASP A 97 13.18 9.38 0.35
N VAL A 98 12.24 8.65 0.96
CA VAL A 98 10.90 8.49 0.39
C VAL A 98 9.96 9.46 1.08
N THR A 99 9.28 10.29 0.29
CA THR A 99 8.28 11.25 0.79
C THR A 99 6.94 11.01 0.08
N GLU A 100 5.90 11.57 0.66
CA GLU A 100 4.57 11.50 0.03
C GLU A 100 4.60 12.08 -1.38
N ASN A 101 5.25 13.24 -1.56
CA ASN A 101 5.32 13.86 -2.88
C ASN A 101 6.08 13.02 -3.87
N PHE A 102 7.17 12.39 -3.45
CA PHE A 102 7.93 11.50 -4.34
C PHE A 102 7.04 10.36 -4.84
N ILE A 103 6.28 9.74 -3.93
CA ILE A 103 5.40 8.64 -4.29
C ILE A 103 4.32 9.11 -5.27
N ARG A 104 3.71 10.26 -4.98
CA ARG A 104 2.65 10.81 -5.83
C ARG A 104 3.16 11.09 -7.23
N GLU A 105 4.31 11.75 -7.36
CA GLU A 105 4.88 12.08 -8.65
C GLU A 105 5.26 10.83 -9.43
N LEU A 106 5.85 9.86 -8.74
CA LEU A 106 6.22 8.60 -9.36
C LEU A 106 5.00 7.84 -9.86
N ALA A 107 3.93 7.83 -9.06
CA ALA A 107 2.68 7.17 -9.43
C ALA A 107 2.11 7.79 -10.71
N LEU A 108 2.03 9.11 -10.76
CA LEU A 108 1.49 9.81 -11.93
C LEU A 108 2.34 9.54 -13.17
N ALA A 109 3.65 9.47 -13.01
CA ALA A 109 4.55 9.19 -14.13
C ALA A 109 4.39 7.77 -14.67
N ASN A 110 3.80 6.87 -13.88
CA ASN A 110 3.64 5.47 -14.25
C ASN A 110 2.17 5.06 -14.46
N GLY A 111 1.30 6.05 -14.66
CA GLY A 111 -0.09 5.75 -14.99
C GLY A 111 -0.95 5.31 -13.83
N LEU A 112 -0.59 5.72 -12.62
CA LEU A 112 -1.39 5.50 -11.42
C LEU A 112 -1.84 6.85 -10.88
N VAL A 113 -2.90 6.86 -10.10
CA VAL A 113 -3.39 8.08 -9.48
C VAL A 113 -3.54 7.86 -7.98
N ASP A 114 -3.18 8.88 -7.21
CA ASP A 114 -3.30 8.84 -5.75
C ASP A 114 -4.72 9.21 -5.34
N ILE A 115 -5.23 8.49 -4.34
CA ILE A 115 -6.59 8.66 -3.87
C ILE A 115 -6.63 9.31 -2.49
N LYS A 116 -5.88 8.76 -1.53
CA LYS A 116 -5.87 9.28 -0.17
C LYS A 116 -4.67 8.80 0.61
N VAL A 117 -4.39 9.52 1.70
CA VAL A 117 -3.33 9.17 2.65
C VAL A 117 -3.98 8.55 3.88
N CYS A 118 -3.29 7.58 4.46
CA CYS A 118 -3.76 6.89 5.66
C CYS A 118 -2.58 6.66 6.59
N ALA A 119 -2.79 6.85 7.90
CA ALA A 119 -1.81 6.43 8.89
C ALA A 119 -1.96 4.94 9.12
N ILE A 120 -0.85 4.21 9.06
CA ILE A 120 -0.85 2.78 9.33
C ILE A 120 -0.61 2.54 10.82
N ASP A 121 0.45 3.12 11.35
CA ASP A 121 0.77 3.06 12.78
C ASP A 121 1.68 4.24 13.12
N GLU A 122 2.39 4.16 14.23
CA GLU A 122 3.27 5.24 14.67
C GLU A 122 4.48 5.42 13.75
N THR A 123 4.84 4.38 13.00
CA THR A 123 6.03 4.37 12.15
C THR A 123 5.72 4.68 10.70
N TRP A 124 4.57 4.24 10.19
CA TRP A 124 4.28 4.24 8.76
C TRP A 124 3.05 5.06 8.40
N SER A 125 3.17 5.84 7.32
CA SER A 125 2.04 6.40 6.60
C SER A 125 1.92 5.67 5.27
N ALA A 126 0.78 5.80 4.59
CA ALA A 126 0.58 5.14 3.30
C ALA A 126 -0.26 6.01 2.36
N LEU A 127 0.05 5.90 1.07
CA LEU A 127 -0.68 6.58 0.00
C LEU A 127 -1.36 5.51 -0.86
N LYS A 128 -2.67 5.67 -1.07
CA LYS A 128 -3.45 4.75 -1.88
C LYS A 128 -3.34 5.12 -3.35
N LEU A 129 -2.98 4.15 -4.18
CA LEU A 129 -2.84 4.32 -5.62
C LEU A 129 -3.77 3.37 -6.34
N VAL A 130 -4.35 3.83 -7.45
CA VAL A 130 -5.21 3.00 -8.28
C VAL A 130 -4.92 3.32 -9.75
N ILE A 131 -5.32 2.41 -10.64
CA ILE A 131 -5.31 2.68 -12.06
C ILE A 131 -6.50 3.60 -12.36
N PRO A 132 -6.29 4.74 -13.03
CA PRO A 132 -7.40 5.66 -13.32
C PRO A 132 -8.54 4.95 -14.06
N ILE A 133 -9.76 5.32 -13.72
CA ILE A 133 -10.95 4.66 -14.31
C ILE A 133 -10.91 4.67 -15.83
N ARG A 134 -10.48 5.78 -16.43
CA ARG A 134 -10.41 5.92 -17.90
C ARG A 134 -9.44 4.93 -18.55
N ASP A 135 -8.49 4.38 -17.77
CA ASP A 135 -7.46 3.46 -18.28
C ASP A 135 -7.81 1.99 -18.02
N ARG A 136 -9.00 1.73 -17.47
CA ARG A 136 -9.45 0.36 -17.23
C ARG A 136 -10.21 -0.15 -18.44
N CYS A 137 -9.95 -1.38 -18.80
CA CYS A 137 -10.62 -1.98 -19.97
C CYS A 137 -12.04 -2.43 -19.67
#